data_f2a3bbaf621459a77065e596ff12bdc0
#
_entry.id   f2a3bbaf621459a77065e596ff12bdc0
#
_cell.length_a   1.000
_cell.length_b   1.000
_cell.length_c   1.000
_cell.angle_alpha   90.00
_cell.angle_beta   90.00
_cell.angle_gamma   90.00
#
_symmetry.space_group_name_H-M   'P 1'
#
loop_
_entity.id
_entity.type
_entity.pdbx_description
1 polymer ?
#
loop_
_entity_poly.entity_id
_entity_poly.type
_entity_poly.pdbx_seq_one_letter_code
_entity_poly.pdbx_strand_id
1 'polypeptide(L)'
;MLFNVYATYMRWPLISYTTELRLSNANMCKALVMRFILALKERLGWDPDDTFTVSQLYLNDTNGFVRVVRTVDRLVTLLEERGLVHLHTPHPYDTPEQFIRTAPPDQRELVSRELLESERKYVGDLEILQAYASALSQYDLVSQDTLHHIFGNLDQLVDAQRRFLICLEQNAQKPADKQLLSGIFRALEDDFSVYDLFCANYAHALHHINDERSALAALAQIPAAQSRYLEPTYELPTYLIKPVQRICKYPLLLEQLLKHTPELERADLIDALTIIRRITDRVNETRRAQENEQLVQNLESRVEDWKGHSLQTFGPLLLCDSFIVSKGDSEREFCVYLFEHILLCCKDTSHAMPSRTRSKSSTRLRPRGGSVSESSRR
;
A
#
# COMPACT_ATOMS: atom_id res chain seq x y z
N MET A 1 16.11 -20.59 -15.48
CA MET A 1 15.27 -21.46 -16.33
C MET A 1 15.52 -21.22 -17.80
N LEU A 2 15.25 -20.04 -18.35
CA LEU A 2 15.42 -19.70 -19.78
C LEU A 2 16.85 -20.02 -20.33
N PHE A 3 17.89 -19.65 -19.60
CA PHE A 3 19.26 -19.98 -20.03
C PHE A 3 19.48 -21.49 -20.14
N ASN A 4 18.91 -22.31 -19.26
CA ASN A 4 19.06 -23.75 -19.31
C ASN A 4 18.36 -24.39 -20.52
N VAL A 5 17.29 -23.78 -21.04
CA VAL A 5 16.67 -24.20 -22.30
C VAL A 5 17.68 -24.05 -23.45
N TYR A 6 18.35 -22.91 -23.53
CA TYR A 6 19.39 -22.69 -24.54
C TYR A 6 20.61 -23.59 -24.34
N ALA A 7 21.05 -23.74 -23.11
CA ALA A 7 22.18 -24.62 -22.76
C ALA A 7 21.90 -26.10 -23.13
N THR A 8 20.69 -26.58 -22.94
CA THR A 8 20.26 -27.93 -23.36
C THR A 8 20.34 -28.07 -24.89
N TYR A 9 19.87 -27.08 -25.66
CA TYR A 9 19.98 -27.06 -27.10
C TYR A 9 21.43 -27.08 -27.58
N MET A 10 22.29 -26.28 -26.96
CA MET A 10 23.71 -26.17 -27.31
C MET A 10 24.56 -27.28 -26.70
N ARG A 11 23.97 -28.23 -25.95
CA ARG A 11 24.66 -29.30 -25.20
C ARG A 11 25.70 -28.78 -24.21
N TRP A 12 25.45 -27.60 -23.63
CA TRP A 12 26.29 -27.03 -22.60
C TRP A 12 25.94 -27.53 -21.20
N PRO A 13 26.88 -27.48 -20.22
CA PRO A 13 26.57 -27.76 -18.85
C PRO A 13 25.47 -26.81 -18.34
N LEU A 14 24.44 -27.41 -17.70
CA LEU A 14 23.34 -26.65 -17.13
C LEU A 14 23.78 -25.88 -15.88
N ILE A 15 23.17 -24.74 -15.64
CA ILE A 15 23.25 -24.08 -14.35
C ILE A 15 22.35 -24.89 -13.41
N SER A 16 22.98 -25.62 -12.48
CA SER A 16 22.23 -26.39 -11.48
C SER A 16 21.51 -25.46 -10.51
N TYR A 17 20.22 -25.63 -10.39
CA TYR A 17 19.39 -25.05 -9.34
C TYR A 17 18.55 -26.17 -8.71
N THR A 18 18.43 -26.15 -7.42
CA THR A 18 17.54 -27.08 -6.71
C THR A 18 16.13 -26.49 -6.74
N THR A 19 15.16 -27.29 -7.09
CA THR A 19 13.72 -26.92 -7.08
C THR A 19 13.22 -26.60 -5.66
N GLU A 20 14.00 -26.95 -4.64
CA GLU A 20 13.77 -26.61 -3.23
C GLU A 20 14.51 -25.34 -2.77
N LEU A 21 14.75 -24.39 -3.67
CA LEU A 21 15.29 -23.10 -3.28
C LEU A 21 14.28 -22.41 -2.36
N ARG A 22 14.44 -22.66 -1.06
CA ARG A 22 13.87 -21.78 -0.05
C ARG A 22 14.51 -20.41 -0.27
N LEU A 23 13.70 -19.42 -0.65
CA LEU A 23 14.09 -18.03 -0.85
C LEU A 23 14.77 -17.39 0.38
N SER A 24 14.90 -18.13 1.47
CA SER A 24 15.50 -17.72 2.74
C SER A 24 17.02 -17.50 2.72
N ASN A 25 17.74 -17.97 1.69
CA ASN A 25 19.19 -17.76 1.62
C ASN A 25 19.59 -16.79 0.50
N ALA A 26 19.57 -15.48 0.84
CA ALA A 26 19.93 -14.40 -0.08
C ALA A 26 21.30 -14.58 -0.74
N ASN A 27 22.28 -15.17 -0.05
CA ASN A 27 23.62 -15.41 -0.60
C ASN A 27 23.60 -16.49 -1.68
N MET A 28 22.79 -17.53 -1.51
CA MET A 28 22.63 -18.59 -2.52
C MET A 28 21.91 -18.06 -3.77
N CYS A 29 20.90 -17.23 -3.59
CA CYS A 29 20.23 -16.54 -4.71
C CYS A 29 21.19 -15.63 -5.47
N LYS A 30 22.01 -14.84 -4.78
CA LYS A 30 23.05 -14.00 -5.40
C LYS A 30 24.09 -14.83 -6.16
N ALA A 31 24.50 -15.98 -5.62
CA ALA A 31 25.43 -16.88 -6.29
C ALA A 31 24.84 -17.48 -7.59
N LEU A 32 23.54 -17.82 -7.61
CA LEU A 32 22.86 -18.29 -8.82
C LEU A 32 22.74 -17.21 -9.88
N VAL A 33 22.40 -15.98 -9.47
CA VAL A 33 22.36 -14.83 -10.38
C VAL A 33 23.76 -14.55 -10.97
N MET A 34 24.80 -14.62 -10.16
CA MET A 34 26.18 -14.46 -10.63
C MET A 34 26.57 -15.54 -11.66
N ARG A 35 26.22 -16.80 -11.41
CA ARG A 35 26.45 -17.90 -12.38
C ARG A 35 25.70 -17.67 -13.69
N PHE A 36 24.48 -17.15 -13.62
CA PHE A 36 23.72 -16.79 -14.82
C PHE A 36 24.43 -15.69 -15.62
N ILE A 37 24.84 -14.60 -14.98
CA ILE A 37 25.56 -13.50 -15.64
C ILE A 37 26.87 -13.99 -16.26
N LEU A 38 27.64 -14.78 -15.55
CA LEU A 38 28.89 -15.37 -16.07
C LEU A 38 28.62 -16.26 -17.29
N ALA A 39 27.57 -17.07 -17.25
CA ALA A 39 27.21 -17.91 -18.37
C ALA A 39 26.80 -17.10 -19.63
N LEU A 40 26.13 -15.96 -19.48
CA LEU A 40 25.83 -15.07 -20.59
C LEU A 40 27.12 -14.49 -21.21
N LYS A 41 28.09 -14.08 -20.37
CA LYS A 41 29.36 -13.53 -20.81
C LYS A 41 30.26 -14.57 -21.46
N GLU A 42 30.49 -15.68 -20.78
CA GLU A 42 31.48 -16.69 -21.20
C GLU A 42 30.98 -17.55 -22.36
N ARG A 43 29.67 -17.84 -22.41
CA ARG A 43 29.09 -18.78 -23.38
C ARG A 43 28.40 -18.12 -24.56
N LEU A 44 27.77 -16.97 -24.33
CA LEU A 44 27.08 -16.22 -25.37
C LEU A 44 27.94 -15.03 -25.88
N GLY A 45 29.06 -14.73 -25.23
CA GLY A 45 29.95 -13.64 -25.64
C GLY A 45 29.31 -12.25 -25.44
N TRP A 46 28.36 -12.10 -24.52
CA TRP A 46 27.68 -10.84 -24.30
C TRP A 46 28.59 -9.84 -23.58
N ASP A 47 28.57 -8.59 -24.04
CA ASP A 47 29.33 -7.51 -23.43
C ASP A 47 28.82 -7.24 -22.00
N PRO A 48 29.73 -6.84 -21.07
CA PRO A 48 29.32 -6.37 -19.73
C PRO A 48 28.23 -5.29 -19.76
N ASP A 49 28.24 -4.43 -20.80
CA ASP A 49 27.23 -3.38 -20.94
C ASP A 49 25.85 -3.89 -21.40
N ASP A 50 25.79 -5.07 -21.99
CA ASP A 50 24.56 -5.77 -22.40
C ASP A 50 23.95 -6.61 -21.28
N THR A 51 24.64 -6.73 -20.14
CA THR A 51 24.21 -7.53 -19.00
C THR A 51 24.05 -6.64 -17.76
N PHE A 52 23.40 -7.19 -16.73
CA PHE A 52 23.30 -6.52 -15.43
C PHE A 52 24.29 -7.10 -14.42
N THR A 53 24.48 -6.41 -13.30
CA THR A 53 25.27 -6.90 -12.15
C THR A 53 24.33 -7.43 -11.06
N VAL A 54 24.87 -8.29 -10.16
CA VAL A 54 24.09 -8.79 -9.01
C VAL A 54 23.54 -7.65 -8.16
N SER A 55 24.32 -6.59 -7.95
CA SER A 55 23.88 -5.40 -7.21
C SER A 55 22.70 -4.69 -7.88
N GLN A 56 22.71 -4.56 -9.21
CA GLN A 56 21.60 -3.93 -9.94
C GLN A 56 20.27 -4.68 -9.85
N LEU A 57 20.30 -5.99 -9.67
CA LEU A 57 19.09 -6.78 -9.44
C LEU A 57 18.51 -6.58 -8.03
N TYR A 58 19.36 -6.34 -7.03
CA TYR A 58 18.95 -6.24 -5.62
C TYR A 58 18.88 -4.80 -5.11
N LEU A 59 19.40 -3.83 -5.86
CA LEU A 59 19.18 -2.41 -5.59
C LEU A 59 17.80 -2.02 -6.13
N ASN A 60 17.07 -1.25 -5.33
CA ASN A 60 15.75 -0.71 -5.73
C ASN A 60 15.96 0.48 -6.69
N ASP A 61 16.71 0.25 -7.77
CA ASP A 61 17.13 1.24 -8.76
C ASP A 61 16.50 0.95 -10.12
N THR A 62 15.80 1.94 -10.66
CA THR A 62 15.10 1.85 -11.94
C THR A 62 16.05 1.53 -13.10
N ASN A 63 17.26 2.10 -13.10
CA ASN A 63 18.23 1.84 -14.16
C ASN A 63 18.76 0.41 -14.10
N GLY A 64 19.00 -0.11 -12.89
CA GLY A 64 19.37 -1.50 -12.67
C GLY A 64 18.27 -2.43 -13.14
N PHE A 65 17.01 -2.15 -12.79
CA PHE A 65 15.85 -2.94 -13.23
C PHE A 65 15.70 -2.95 -14.76
N VAL A 66 15.83 -1.81 -15.42
CA VAL A 66 15.81 -1.71 -16.89
C VAL A 66 16.87 -2.58 -17.54
N ARG A 67 18.09 -2.63 -16.97
CA ARG A 67 19.17 -3.50 -17.47
C ARG A 67 18.81 -4.98 -17.31
N VAL A 68 18.22 -5.38 -16.17
CA VAL A 68 17.76 -6.75 -15.94
C VAL A 68 16.72 -7.14 -16.99
N VAL A 69 15.71 -6.29 -17.20
CA VAL A 69 14.63 -6.54 -18.19
C VAL A 69 15.22 -6.68 -19.60
N ARG A 70 16.09 -5.76 -20.03
CA ARG A 70 16.73 -5.83 -21.35
C ARG A 70 17.56 -7.10 -21.55
N THR A 71 18.31 -7.53 -20.53
CA THR A 71 19.09 -8.76 -20.59
C THR A 71 18.19 -9.99 -20.75
N VAL A 72 17.07 -10.03 -20.02
CA VAL A 72 16.09 -11.14 -20.11
C VAL A 72 15.38 -11.11 -21.46
N ASP A 73 14.93 -9.96 -21.91
CA ASP A 73 14.26 -9.76 -23.20
C ASP A 73 15.14 -10.23 -24.37
N ARG A 74 16.39 -9.81 -24.39
CA ARG A 74 17.37 -10.26 -25.40
C ARG A 74 17.59 -11.78 -25.37
N LEU A 75 17.61 -12.40 -24.18
CA LEU A 75 17.72 -13.87 -24.08
C LEU A 75 16.46 -14.56 -24.62
N VAL A 76 15.31 -14.00 -24.35
CA VAL A 76 14.02 -14.49 -24.86
C VAL A 76 13.98 -14.42 -26.37
N THR A 77 14.34 -13.27 -26.97
CA THR A 77 14.43 -13.07 -28.42
C THR A 77 15.38 -14.11 -29.06
N LEU A 78 16.55 -14.33 -28.46
CA LEU A 78 17.48 -15.36 -28.93
C LEU A 78 16.87 -16.76 -28.92
N LEU A 79 16.07 -17.10 -27.91
CA LEU A 79 15.42 -18.38 -27.78
C LEU A 79 14.28 -18.53 -28.82
N GLU A 80 13.54 -17.47 -29.10
CA GLU A 80 12.49 -17.43 -30.12
C GLU A 80 13.08 -17.57 -31.53
N GLU A 81 14.13 -16.81 -31.85
CA GLU A 81 14.87 -16.92 -33.15
C GLU A 81 15.38 -18.34 -33.40
N ARG A 82 15.68 -19.09 -32.36
CA ARG A 82 16.12 -20.47 -32.45
C ARG A 82 14.98 -21.50 -32.37
N GLY A 83 13.72 -21.03 -32.27
CA GLY A 83 12.54 -21.90 -32.15
C GLY A 83 12.51 -22.76 -30.88
N LEU A 84 13.23 -22.36 -29.83
CA LEU A 84 13.37 -23.11 -28.57
C LEU A 84 12.30 -22.77 -27.54
N VAL A 85 11.73 -21.60 -27.64
CA VAL A 85 10.63 -21.11 -26.81
C VAL A 85 9.63 -20.44 -27.74
N HIS A 86 8.40 -20.85 -27.66
CA HIS A 86 7.27 -20.13 -28.22
C HIS A 86 6.57 -19.48 -27.02
N LEU A 87 6.89 -18.22 -26.71
CA LEU A 87 6.21 -17.48 -25.64
C LEU A 87 4.76 -17.17 -25.95
N HIS A 88 4.35 -17.39 -27.19
CA HIS A 88 2.97 -17.41 -27.62
C HIS A 88 2.41 -18.83 -27.58
N THR A 89 2.37 -19.48 -26.41
CA THR A 89 1.28 -20.43 -26.21
C THR A 89 0.03 -19.58 -26.07
N PRO A 90 -0.92 -19.66 -27.02
CA PRO A 90 -2.18 -18.93 -26.85
C PRO A 90 -2.77 -19.36 -25.51
N HIS A 91 -2.93 -18.41 -24.62
CA HIS A 91 -3.70 -18.64 -23.42
C HIS A 91 -5.07 -19.14 -23.87
N PRO A 92 -5.75 -20.08 -23.17
CA PRO A 92 -7.07 -20.58 -23.59
C PRO A 92 -8.12 -19.49 -23.85
N TYR A 93 -7.81 -18.24 -23.52
CA TYR A 93 -8.63 -17.04 -23.75
C TYR A 93 -8.09 -16.08 -24.82
N ASP A 94 -6.97 -16.42 -25.51
CA ASP A 94 -6.47 -15.66 -26.63
C ASP A 94 -7.30 -16.04 -27.89
N THR A 95 -8.34 -15.29 -28.12
CA THR A 95 -9.09 -15.42 -29.39
C THR A 95 -8.28 -14.78 -30.51
N PRO A 96 -8.34 -15.33 -31.77
CA PRO A 96 -7.57 -14.80 -32.90
C PRO A 96 -7.83 -13.33 -33.26
N GLU A 97 -8.89 -12.75 -32.71
CA GLU A 97 -9.26 -11.34 -32.91
C GLU A 97 -8.39 -10.35 -32.12
N GLN A 98 -7.61 -10.83 -31.11
CA GLN A 98 -6.74 -9.97 -30.32
C GLN A 98 -5.38 -9.67 -30.97
N PHE A 99 -5.03 -10.41 -32.04
CA PHE A 99 -3.75 -10.22 -32.76
C PHE A 99 -3.70 -9.06 -33.76
N ILE A 100 -4.83 -8.36 -34.02
CA ILE A 100 -4.89 -7.27 -35.02
C ILE A 100 -4.70 -5.87 -34.39
N ARG A 101 -4.35 -5.76 -33.12
CA ARG A 101 -4.05 -4.43 -32.54
C ARG A 101 -2.59 -4.06 -32.76
N THR A 102 -2.30 -3.50 -33.91
CA THR A 102 -1.01 -2.84 -34.25
C THR A 102 -0.91 -1.41 -33.70
N ALA A 103 -1.90 -0.92 -32.99
CA ALA A 103 -1.83 0.38 -32.32
C ALA A 103 -1.36 0.22 -30.85
N PRO A 104 -0.49 1.12 -30.35
CA PRO A 104 -0.14 1.11 -28.94
C PRO A 104 -1.41 1.23 -28.09
N PRO A 105 -1.49 0.53 -26.92
CA PRO A 105 -2.66 0.57 -26.07
C PRO A 105 -2.98 2.02 -25.68
N ASP A 106 -4.25 2.39 -25.76
CA ASP A 106 -4.72 3.70 -25.33
C ASP A 106 -4.43 3.89 -23.83
N GLN A 107 -4.12 5.12 -23.43
CA GLN A 107 -3.81 5.46 -22.03
C GLN A 107 -4.96 5.06 -21.08
N ARG A 108 -6.22 5.16 -21.54
CA ARG A 108 -7.39 4.69 -20.80
C ARG A 108 -7.34 3.18 -20.55
N GLU A 109 -6.96 2.40 -21.55
CA GLU A 109 -6.82 0.95 -21.43
C GLU A 109 -5.70 0.55 -20.46
N LEU A 110 -4.57 1.28 -20.49
CA LEU A 110 -3.46 1.05 -19.57
C LEU A 110 -3.88 1.29 -18.12
N VAL A 111 -4.59 2.39 -17.82
CA VAL A 111 -5.07 2.68 -16.46
C VAL A 111 -6.15 1.68 -16.03
N SER A 112 -7.04 1.26 -16.93
CA SER A 112 -8.05 0.23 -16.62
C SER A 112 -7.39 -1.11 -16.27
N ARG A 113 -6.33 -1.47 -16.99
CA ARG A 113 -5.52 -2.66 -16.73
C ARG A 113 -4.79 -2.53 -15.40
N GLU A 114 -4.17 -1.38 -15.11
CA GLU A 114 -3.52 -1.10 -13.82
C GLU A 114 -4.49 -1.24 -12.66
N LEU A 115 -5.72 -0.72 -12.78
CA LEU A 115 -6.76 -0.87 -11.77
C LEU A 115 -7.02 -2.36 -11.48
N LEU A 116 -7.24 -3.17 -12.51
CA LEU A 116 -7.55 -4.59 -12.36
C LEU A 116 -6.36 -5.40 -11.83
N GLU A 117 -5.16 -5.21 -12.39
CA GLU A 117 -3.96 -5.94 -11.96
C GLU A 117 -3.54 -5.60 -10.52
N SER A 118 -3.62 -4.30 -10.18
CA SER A 118 -3.34 -3.87 -8.81
C SER A 118 -4.38 -4.37 -7.82
N GLU A 119 -5.64 -4.55 -8.25
CA GLU A 119 -6.70 -5.15 -7.43
C GLU A 119 -6.44 -6.62 -7.14
N ARG A 120 -6.11 -7.41 -8.20
CA ARG A 120 -5.73 -8.82 -8.03
C ARG A 120 -4.59 -9.00 -7.04
N LYS A 121 -3.56 -8.16 -7.17
CA LYS A 121 -2.43 -8.17 -6.25
C LYS A 121 -2.87 -7.84 -4.81
N TYR A 122 -3.72 -6.84 -4.65
CA TYR A 122 -4.20 -6.42 -3.34
C TYR A 122 -5.04 -7.51 -2.66
N VAL A 123 -5.96 -8.17 -3.38
CA VAL A 123 -6.72 -9.31 -2.84
C VAL A 123 -5.79 -10.44 -2.44
N GLY A 124 -4.77 -10.77 -3.26
CA GLY A 124 -3.76 -11.75 -2.90
C GLY A 124 -2.97 -11.37 -1.63
N ASP A 125 -2.64 -10.09 -1.46
CA ASP A 125 -1.99 -9.59 -0.24
C ASP A 125 -2.88 -9.74 1.01
N LEU A 126 -4.19 -9.51 0.87
CA LEU A 126 -5.15 -9.73 1.96
C LEU A 126 -5.29 -11.21 2.31
N GLU A 127 -5.27 -12.10 1.32
CA GLU A 127 -5.32 -13.55 1.53
C GLU A 127 -4.07 -14.07 2.25
N ILE A 128 -2.90 -13.51 1.96
CA ILE A 128 -1.66 -13.80 2.70
C ILE A 128 -1.82 -13.39 4.18
N LEU A 129 -2.33 -12.20 4.43
CA LEU A 129 -2.58 -11.71 5.79
C LEU A 129 -3.60 -12.59 6.53
N GLN A 130 -4.69 -13.00 5.87
CA GLN A 130 -5.69 -13.92 6.40
C GLN A 130 -5.11 -15.30 6.72
N ALA A 131 -4.27 -15.83 5.84
CA ALA A 131 -3.59 -17.11 6.06
C ALA A 131 -2.65 -17.07 7.26
N TYR A 132 -1.97 -15.93 7.49
CA TYR A 132 -1.13 -15.72 8.67
C TYR A 132 -1.98 -15.69 9.94
N ALA A 133 -3.05 -14.88 9.99
CA ALA A 133 -3.97 -14.81 11.12
C ALA A 133 -4.58 -16.19 11.46
N SER A 134 -5.01 -16.92 10.42
CA SER A 134 -5.56 -18.27 10.57
C SER A 134 -4.53 -19.25 11.12
N ALA A 135 -3.25 -19.13 10.73
CA ALA A 135 -2.18 -19.97 11.25
C ALA A 135 -1.90 -19.68 12.74
N LEU A 136 -1.87 -18.41 13.14
CA LEU A 136 -1.72 -18.04 14.56
C LEU A 136 -2.83 -18.65 15.43
N SER A 137 -4.08 -18.59 14.96
CA SER A 137 -5.24 -19.21 15.63
C SER A 137 -5.14 -20.74 15.66
N GLN A 138 -4.78 -21.36 14.52
CA GLN A 138 -4.69 -22.82 14.39
C GLN A 138 -3.67 -23.45 15.36
N TYR A 139 -2.58 -22.75 15.63
CA TYR A 139 -1.50 -23.22 16.51
C TYR A 139 -1.57 -22.63 17.93
N ASP A 140 -2.63 -21.90 18.25
CA ASP A 140 -2.89 -21.31 19.57
C ASP A 140 -1.71 -20.49 20.12
N LEU A 141 -1.07 -19.72 19.21
CA LEU A 141 0.13 -18.92 19.53
C LEU A 141 -0.19 -17.62 20.25
N VAL A 142 -1.37 -17.09 20.02
CA VAL A 142 -1.88 -15.87 20.65
C VAL A 142 -3.36 -16.03 20.99
N SER A 143 -3.86 -15.26 21.96
CA SER A 143 -5.27 -15.30 22.38
C SER A 143 -6.19 -14.83 21.25
N GLN A 144 -7.47 -15.23 21.31
CA GLN A 144 -8.50 -14.74 20.38
C GLN A 144 -8.70 -13.23 20.50
N ASP A 145 -8.54 -12.66 21.70
CA ASP A 145 -8.60 -11.21 21.90
C ASP A 145 -7.42 -10.52 21.20
N THR A 146 -6.22 -11.05 21.29
CA THR A 146 -5.04 -10.55 20.56
C THR A 146 -5.26 -10.60 19.06
N LEU A 147 -5.78 -11.72 18.53
CA LEU A 147 -6.12 -11.84 17.11
C LEU A 147 -7.13 -10.77 16.68
N HIS A 148 -8.18 -10.56 17.50
CA HIS A 148 -9.18 -9.54 17.23
C HIS A 148 -8.60 -8.12 17.26
N HIS A 149 -7.69 -7.82 18.20
CA HIS A 149 -7.05 -6.51 18.27
C HIS A 149 -6.10 -6.25 17.09
N ILE A 150 -5.39 -7.27 16.58
CA ILE A 150 -4.45 -7.10 15.48
C ILE A 150 -5.16 -7.08 14.13
N PHE A 151 -6.07 -8.03 13.89
CA PHE A 151 -6.65 -8.25 12.56
C PHE A 151 -8.06 -7.67 12.40
N GLY A 152 -8.74 -7.34 13.52
CA GLY A 152 -10.07 -6.74 13.50
C GLY A 152 -11.06 -7.53 12.64
N ASN A 153 -11.67 -6.84 11.69
CA ASN A 153 -12.65 -7.40 10.75
C ASN A 153 -12.01 -7.84 9.40
N LEU A 154 -10.78 -8.37 9.43
CA LEU A 154 -10.04 -8.78 8.23
C LEU A 154 -10.83 -9.74 7.33
N ASP A 155 -11.50 -10.72 7.89
CA ASP A 155 -12.27 -11.70 7.11
C ASP A 155 -13.39 -11.03 6.31
N GLN A 156 -14.12 -10.08 6.93
CA GLN A 156 -15.13 -9.30 6.24
C GLN A 156 -14.54 -8.43 5.13
N LEU A 157 -13.35 -7.85 5.37
CA LEU A 157 -12.64 -7.06 4.37
C LEU A 157 -12.22 -7.92 3.18
N VAL A 158 -11.66 -9.12 3.41
CA VAL A 158 -11.29 -10.07 2.35
C VAL A 158 -12.50 -10.43 1.50
N ASP A 159 -13.63 -10.77 2.14
CA ASP A 159 -14.85 -11.16 1.43
C ASP A 159 -15.45 -10.02 0.61
N ALA A 160 -15.49 -8.80 1.16
CA ALA A 160 -15.93 -7.62 0.43
C ALA A 160 -15.03 -7.37 -0.80
N GLN A 161 -13.72 -7.51 -0.62
CA GLN A 161 -12.75 -7.21 -1.66
C GLN A 161 -12.72 -8.27 -2.76
N ARG A 162 -12.96 -9.54 -2.43
CA ARG A 162 -13.17 -10.59 -3.43
C ARG A 162 -14.40 -10.32 -4.30
N ARG A 163 -15.52 -9.89 -3.69
CA ARG A 163 -16.72 -9.51 -4.45
C ARG A 163 -16.44 -8.34 -5.40
N PHE A 164 -15.72 -7.32 -4.90
CA PHE A 164 -15.34 -6.18 -5.72
C PHE A 164 -14.46 -6.59 -6.91
N LEU A 165 -13.43 -7.42 -6.69
CA LEU A 165 -12.57 -7.94 -7.75
C LEU A 165 -13.36 -8.71 -8.79
N ILE A 166 -14.28 -9.61 -8.39
CA ILE A 166 -15.13 -10.36 -9.32
C ILE A 166 -15.95 -9.41 -10.20
N CYS A 167 -16.54 -8.37 -9.62
CA CYS A 167 -17.30 -7.38 -10.38
C CYS A 167 -16.41 -6.60 -11.36
N LEU A 168 -15.19 -6.24 -10.97
CA LEU A 168 -14.22 -5.59 -11.86
C LEU A 168 -13.80 -6.49 -13.00
N GLU A 169 -13.52 -7.76 -12.75
CA GLU A 169 -13.17 -8.75 -13.77
C GLU A 169 -14.30 -8.95 -14.78
N GLN A 170 -15.52 -9.12 -14.30
CA GLN A 170 -16.71 -9.22 -15.16
C GLN A 170 -16.93 -7.96 -16.00
N ASN A 171 -16.68 -6.79 -15.43
CA ASN A 171 -16.78 -5.52 -16.17
C ASN A 171 -15.69 -5.38 -17.22
N ALA A 172 -14.47 -5.81 -16.93
CA ALA A 172 -13.33 -5.76 -17.85
C ALA A 172 -13.50 -6.68 -19.07
N GLN A 173 -14.33 -7.74 -18.97
CA GLN A 173 -14.66 -8.62 -20.08
C GLN A 173 -15.65 -8.01 -21.08
N LYS A 174 -16.33 -6.91 -20.70
CA LYS A 174 -17.28 -6.23 -21.59
C LYS A 174 -16.54 -5.36 -22.61
N PRO A 175 -17.15 -5.10 -23.79
CA PRO A 175 -16.65 -4.08 -24.72
C PRO A 175 -16.45 -2.74 -24.01
N ALA A 176 -15.46 -1.95 -24.42
CA ALA A 176 -15.06 -0.72 -23.74
C ALA A 176 -16.21 0.30 -23.57
N ASP A 177 -17.11 0.38 -24.55
CA ASP A 177 -18.32 1.23 -24.53
C ASP A 177 -19.40 0.76 -23.54
N LYS A 178 -19.30 -0.48 -23.05
CA LYS A 178 -20.24 -1.09 -22.09
C LYS A 178 -19.64 -1.31 -20.69
N GLN A 179 -18.41 -0.87 -20.48
CA GLN A 179 -17.76 -0.93 -19.16
C GLN A 179 -18.25 0.22 -18.30
N LEU A 180 -18.98 -0.10 -17.22
CA LEU A 180 -19.54 0.86 -16.28
C LEU A 180 -18.98 0.59 -14.88
N LEU A 181 -18.23 1.54 -14.34
CA LEU A 181 -17.63 1.46 -13.00
C LEU A 181 -18.57 1.98 -11.91
N SER A 182 -19.40 3.01 -12.20
CA SER A 182 -20.32 3.58 -11.20
C SER A 182 -21.28 2.54 -10.64
N GLY A 183 -21.76 1.64 -11.50
CA GLY A 183 -22.65 0.55 -11.08
C GLY A 183 -22.01 -0.39 -10.07
N ILE A 184 -20.70 -0.69 -10.22
CA ILE A 184 -19.94 -1.55 -9.32
C ILE A 184 -19.76 -0.84 -7.96
N PHE A 185 -19.26 0.39 -7.97
CA PHE A 185 -19.07 1.16 -6.72
C PHE A 185 -20.38 1.42 -5.97
N ARG A 186 -21.47 1.65 -6.70
CA ARG A 186 -22.80 1.85 -6.10
C ARG A 186 -23.35 0.58 -5.50
N ALA A 187 -23.22 -0.56 -6.20
CA ALA A 187 -23.72 -1.84 -5.72
C ALA A 187 -23.01 -2.34 -4.47
N LEU A 188 -21.74 -1.94 -4.29
CA LEU A 188 -20.87 -2.38 -3.19
C LEU A 188 -20.54 -1.25 -2.21
N GLU A 189 -21.24 -0.11 -2.27
CA GLU A 189 -20.98 1.06 -1.40
C GLU A 189 -21.08 0.68 0.08
N ASP A 190 -22.08 -0.11 0.46
CA ASP A 190 -22.26 -0.58 1.83
C ASP A 190 -21.16 -1.60 2.23
N ASP A 191 -20.72 -2.44 1.30
CA ASP A 191 -19.62 -3.38 1.53
C ASP A 191 -18.32 -2.67 1.88
N PHE A 192 -18.07 -1.48 1.34
CA PHE A 192 -16.90 -0.67 1.68
C PHE A 192 -16.93 -0.09 3.11
N SER A 193 -18.03 -0.22 3.85
CA SER A 193 -18.09 0.15 5.27
C SER A 193 -17.13 -0.66 6.15
N VAL A 194 -16.70 -1.84 5.68
CA VAL A 194 -15.70 -2.68 6.38
C VAL A 194 -14.35 -1.95 6.53
N TYR A 195 -14.05 -1.00 5.65
CA TYR A 195 -12.84 -0.19 5.73
C TYR A 195 -12.85 0.77 6.93
N ASP A 196 -14.02 1.24 7.36
CA ASP A 196 -14.15 2.20 8.47
C ASP A 196 -13.52 1.61 9.74
N LEU A 197 -13.92 0.38 10.10
CA LEU A 197 -13.41 -0.31 11.27
C LEU A 197 -11.94 -0.74 11.11
N PHE A 198 -11.60 -1.32 9.96
CA PHE A 198 -10.24 -1.80 9.73
C PHE A 198 -9.21 -0.67 9.78
N CYS A 199 -9.48 0.44 9.10
CA CYS A 199 -8.57 1.58 9.06
C CYS A 199 -8.47 2.31 10.41
N ALA A 200 -9.57 2.38 11.18
CA ALA A 200 -9.56 2.92 12.54
C ALA A 200 -8.71 2.06 13.49
N ASN A 201 -8.79 0.74 13.37
CA ASN A 201 -8.05 -0.19 14.23
C ASN A 201 -6.54 -0.24 13.96
N TYR A 202 -6.06 0.24 12.81
CA TYR A 202 -4.67 0.06 12.37
C TYR A 202 -3.62 0.52 13.39
N ALA A 203 -3.81 1.68 14.02
CA ALA A 203 -2.87 2.20 15.02
C ALA A 203 -2.80 1.31 16.28
N HIS A 204 -3.95 0.78 16.73
CA HIS A 204 -4.03 -0.19 17.82
C HIS A 204 -3.35 -1.50 17.47
N ALA A 205 -3.59 -2.01 16.26
CA ALA A 205 -2.96 -3.24 15.79
C ALA A 205 -1.44 -3.18 15.87
N LEU A 206 -0.84 -2.05 15.47
CA LEU A 206 0.62 -1.85 15.58
C LEU A 206 1.14 -1.91 17.01
N HIS A 207 0.35 -1.41 17.97
CA HIS A 207 0.72 -1.48 19.40
C HIS A 207 0.74 -2.93 19.87
N HIS A 208 -0.35 -3.67 19.63
CA HIS A 208 -0.46 -5.08 19.99
C HIS A 208 0.59 -5.98 19.33
N ILE A 209 0.98 -5.68 18.08
CA ILE A 209 2.09 -6.39 17.40
C ILE A 209 3.41 -6.19 18.17
N ASN A 210 3.68 -5.00 18.68
CA ASN A 210 4.89 -4.75 19.45
C ASN A 210 4.89 -5.49 20.79
N ASP A 211 3.74 -5.55 21.45
CA ASP A 211 3.58 -6.24 22.73
C ASP A 211 3.71 -7.76 22.59
N GLU A 212 3.12 -8.33 21.54
CA GLU A 212 3.04 -9.77 21.29
C GLU A 212 4.09 -10.29 20.29
N ARG A 213 5.14 -9.52 20.02
CA ARG A 213 6.14 -9.82 18.98
C ARG A 213 6.73 -11.22 19.09
N SER A 214 7.04 -11.67 20.29
CA SER A 214 7.66 -12.98 20.52
C SER A 214 6.71 -14.14 20.21
N ALA A 215 5.43 -14.00 20.58
CA ALA A 215 4.40 -14.98 20.30
C ALA A 215 4.10 -15.06 18.79
N LEU A 216 3.99 -13.90 18.14
CA LEU A 216 3.79 -13.81 16.69
C LEU A 216 4.95 -14.42 15.90
N ALA A 217 6.21 -14.21 16.35
CA ALA A 217 7.40 -14.77 15.74
C ALA A 217 7.54 -16.28 15.93
N ALA A 218 6.89 -16.87 16.93
CA ALA A 218 6.94 -18.31 17.20
C ALA A 218 6.39 -19.15 16.04
N LEU A 219 5.53 -18.59 15.19
CA LEU A 219 5.01 -19.27 13.99
C LEU A 219 6.14 -19.68 13.03
N ALA A 220 7.25 -18.94 12.98
CA ALA A 220 8.42 -19.27 12.16
C ALA A 220 9.06 -20.60 12.52
N GLN A 221 8.89 -21.07 13.76
CA GLN A 221 9.45 -22.33 14.25
C GLN A 221 8.61 -23.55 13.87
N ILE A 222 7.43 -23.34 13.30
CA ILE A 222 6.51 -24.41 12.91
C ILE A 222 6.69 -24.73 11.42
N PRO A 223 7.32 -25.87 11.05
CA PRO A 223 7.63 -26.17 9.65
C PRO A 223 6.40 -26.17 8.72
N ALA A 224 5.26 -26.67 9.22
CA ALA A 224 4.01 -26.70 8.45
C ALA A 224 3.38 -25.33 8.22
N ALA A 225 3.80 -24.30 8.94
CA ALA A 225 3.26 -22.94 8.87
C ALA A 225 4.22 -21.93 8.21
N GLN A 226 5.45 -22.34 7.88
CA GLN A 226 6.48 -21.42 7.35
C GLN A 226 6.06 -20.67 6.07
N SER A 227 5.25 -21.29 5.21
CA SER A 227 4.73 -20.65 3.99
C SER A 227 3.71 -19.54 4.27
N ARG A 228 3.16 -19.49 5.48
CA ARG A 228 2.16 -18.52 5.95
C ARG A 228 2.75 -17.50 6.93
N TYR A 229 4.04 -17.59 7.23
CA TYR A 229 4.71 -16.72 8.19
C TYR A 229 4.96 -15.34 7.60
N LEU A 230 4.64 -14.31 8.38
CA LEU A 230 5.01 -12.92 8.17
C LEU A 230 5.87 -12.45 9.35
N GLU A 231 6.96 -11.79 9.07
CA GLU A 231 7.83 -11.25 10.11
C GLU A 231 7.13 -10.08 10.82
N PRO A 232 6.97 -10.14 12.19
CA PRO A 232 6.14 -9.17 12.91
C PRO A 232 6.66 -7.74 12.92
N THR A 233 7.98 -7.52 12.75
CA THR A 233 8.60 -6.19 12.91
C THR A 233 8.35 -5.28 11.70
N TYR A 234 8.38 -5.84 10.48
CA TYR A 234 8.27 -5.05 9.25
C TYR A 234 7.34 -5.63 8.19
N GLU A 235 7.21 -6.97 8.05
CA GLU A 235 6.32 -7.55 7.04
C GLU A 235 4.86 -7.41 7.45
N LEU A 236 4.49 -7.85 8.66
CA LEU A 236 3.12 -7.79 9.14
C LEU A 236 2.55 -6.36 9.13
N PRO A 237 3.24 -5.32 9.65
CA PRO A 237 2.80 -3.94 9.51
C PRO A 237 2.65 -3.48 8.06
N THR A 238 3.54 -3.95 7.16
CA THR A 238 3.48 -3.63 5.73
C THR A 238 2.25 -4.23 5.05
N TYR A 239 1.79 -5.40 5.47
CA TYR A 239 0.54 -5.97 4.98
C TYR A 239 -0.68 -5.29 5.58
N LEU A 240 -0.68 -4.97 6.87
CA LEU A 240 -1.79 -4.31 7.56
C LEU A 240 -2.07 -2.89 7.07
N ILE A 241 -1.06 -2.15 6.57
CA ILE A 241 -1.28 -0.80 6.03
C ILE A 241 -1.91 -0.81 4.61
N LYS A 242 -1.83 -1.94 3.89
CA LYS A 242 -2.29 -2.01 2.49
C LYS A 242 -3.76 -1.61 2.29
N PRO A 243 -4.72 -2.00 3.15
CA PRO A 243 -6.10 -1.52 3.02
C PRO A 243 -6.22 0.00 3.12
N VAL A 244 -5.53 0.62 4.09
CA VAL A 244 -5.51 2.08 4.24
C VAL A 244 -4.96 2.76 2.98
N GLN A 245 -3.90 2.21 2.41
CA GLN A 245 -3.32 2.71 1.17
C GLN A 245 -4.24 2.46 -0.03
N ARG A 246 -4.93 1.32 -0.09
CA ARG A 246 -5.79 0.94 -1.21
C ARG A 246 -7.00 1.83 -1.33
N ILE A 247 -7.72 2.06 -0.25
CA ILE A 247 -8.91 2.92 -0.30
C ILE A 247 -8.57 4.34 -0.78
N CYS A 248 -7.40 4.86 -0.43
CA CYS A 248 -6.92 6.16 -0.89
C CYS A 248 -6.48 6.17 -2.36
N LYS A 249 -6.16 5.01 -2.95
CA LYS A 249 -5.73 4.90 -4.36
C LYS A 249 -6.87 4.89 -5.36
N TYR A 250 -8.06 4.40 -4.99
CA TYR A 250 -9.18 4.33 -5.92
C TYR A 250 -9.57 5.69 -6.53
N PRO A 251 -9.72 6.79 -5.75
CA PRO A 251 -9.99 8.09 -6.33
C PRO A 251 -8.94 8.50 -7.37
N LEU A 252 -7.65 8.26 -7.09
CA LEU A 252 -6.55 8.62 -7.98
C LEU A 252 -6.58 7.85 -9.30
N LEU A 253 -6.88 6.55 -9.25
CA LEU A 253 -7.01 5.71 -10.44
C LEU A 253 -8.22 6.11 -11.29
N LEU A 254 -9.36 6.43 -10.65
CA LEU A 254 -10.54 6.92 -11.38
C LEU A 254 -10.33 8.31 -11.97
N GLU A 255 -9.59 9.21 -11.29
CA GLU A 255 -9.19 10.50 -11.85
C GLU A 255 -8.30 10.34 -13.09
N GLN A 256 -7.37 9.40 -13.07
CA GLN A 256 -6.54 9.09 -14.23
C GLN A 256 -7.39 8.52 -15.39
N LEU A 257 -8.32 7.62 -15.11
CA LEU A 257 -9.27 7.14 -16.11
C LEU A 257 -10.11 8.26 -16.71
N LEU A 258 -10.65 9.14 -15.86
CA LEU A 258 -11.47 10.29 -16.28
C LEU A 258 -10.68 11.23 -17.20
N LYS A 259 -9.41 11.46 -16.90
CA LYS A 259 -8.52 12.32 -17.70
C LYS A 259 -8.34 11.80 -19.13
N HIS A 260 -8.29 10.48 -19.31
CA HIS A 260 -8.08 9.82 -20.59
C HIS A 260 -9.37 9.34 -21.26
N THR A 261 -10.53 9.70 -20.72
CA THR A 261 -11.86 9.31 -21.26
C THR A 261 -12.47 10.48 -22.03
N PRO A 262 -13.03 10.26 -23.24
CA PRO A 262 -13.75 11.26 -24.00
C PRO A 262 -14.88 11.89 -23.17
N GLU A 263 -15.18 13.17 -23.38
CA GLU A 263 -16.13 13.93 -22.56
C GLU A 263 -17.54 13.32 -22.51
N LEU A 264 -17.99 12.76 -23.64
CA LEU A 264 -19.29 12.12 -23.75
C LEU A 264 -19.44 10.84 -22.92
N GLU A 265 -18.32 10.20 -22.54
CA GLU A 265 -18.29 8.95 -21.78
C GLU A 265 -17.93 9.14 -20.30
N ARG A 266 -17.72 10.39 -19.84
CA ARG A 266 -17.24 10.70 -18.50
C ARG A 266 -18.27 10.54 -17.38
N ALA A 267 -19.56 10.59 -17.72
CA ALA A 267 -20.63 10.62 -16.72
C ALA A 267 -20.54 9.47 -15.72
N ASP A 268 -20.34 8.23 -16.19
CA ASP A 268 -20.18 7.05 -15.33
C ASP A 268 -18.97 7.16 -14.37
N LEU A 269 -17.83 7.64 -14.88
CA LEU A 269 -16.62 7.80 -14.07
C LEU A 269 -16.76 8.91 -13.03
N ILE A 270 -17.47 9.99 -13.34
CA ILE A 270 -17.76 11.08 -12.39
C ILE A 270 -18.63 10.55 -11.26
N ASP A 271 -19.65 9.73 -11.57
CA ASP A 271 -20.49 9.10 -10.56
C ASP A 271 -19.67 8.13 -9.69
N ALA A 272 -18.85 7.26 -10.30
CA ALA A 272 -17.97 6.35 -9.58
C ALA A 272 -17.01 7.11 -8.65
N LEU A 273 -16.40 8.19 -9.15
CA LEU A 273 -15.49 9.04 -8.40
C LEU A 273 -16.19 9.72 -7.21
N THR A 274 -17.43 10.16 -7.40
CA THR A 274 -18.23 10.77 -6.34
C THR A 274 -18.52 9.76 -5.22
N ILE A 275 -18.87 8.54 -5.57
CA ILE A 275 -19.13 7.45 -4.61
C ILE A 275 -17.85 7.14 -3.82
N ILE A 276 -16.74 6.87 -4.51
CA ILE A 276 -15.51 6.46 -3.82
C ILE A 276 -14.91 7.59 -2.97
N ARG A 277 -15.03 8.84 -3.37
CA ARG A 277 -14.61 9.97 -2.53
C ARG A 277 -15.41 10.03 -1.24
N ARG A 278 -16.74 9.88 -1.31
CA ARG A 278 -17.60 9.81 -0.11
C ARG A 278 -17.19 8.69 0.83
N ILE A 279 -16.88 7.50 0.29
CA ILE A 279 -16.38 6.37 1.07
C ILE A 279 -15.03 6.74 1.72
N THR A 280 -14.09 7.29 0.96
CA THR A 280 -12.77 7.67 1.46
C THR A 280 -12.85 8.74 2.55
N ASP A 281 -13.73 9.73 2.39
CA ASP A 281 -13.96 10.78 3.38
C ASP A 281 -14.52 10.21 4.67
N ARG A 282 -15.48 9.27 4.59
CA ARG A 282 -16.04 8.56 5.75
C ARG A 282 -14.96 7.76 6.48
N VAL A 283 -14.15 6.98 5.77
CA VAL A 283 -13.02 6.22 6.35
C VAL A 283 -12.04 7.14 7.07
N ASN A 284 -11.68 8.26 6.45
CA ASN A 284 -10.77 9.24 7.03
C ASN A 284 -11.35 9.87 8.29
N GLU A 285 -12.64 10.18 8.29
CA GLU A 285 -13.32 10.76 9.44
C GLU A 285 -13.44 9.76 10.60
N THR A 286 -13.78 8.50 10.32
CA THR A 286 -13.82 7.43 11.33
C THR A 286 -12.45 7.23 11.98
N ARG A 287 -11.39 7.20 11.17
CA ARG A 287 -10.02 7.10 11.67
C ARG A 287 -9.65 8.32 12.54
N ARG A 288 -10.00 9.53 12.09
CA ARG A 288 -9.75 10.76 12.85
C ARG A 288 -10.49 10.76 14.18
N ALA A 289 -11.75 10.32 14.19
CA ALA A 289 -12.54 10.21 15.41
C ALA A 289 -11.89 9.24 16.41
N GLN A 290 -11.43 8.08 15.94
CA GLN A 290 -10.74 7.08 16.76
C GLN A 290 -9.40 7.61 17.31
N GLU A 291 -8.59 8.26 16.47
CA GLU A 291 -7.34 8.90 16.91
C GLU A 291 -7.61 9.97 17.99
N ASN A 292 -8.66 10.77 17.81
CA ASN A 292 -9.06 11.80 18.77
C ASN A 292 -9.53 11.19 20.08
N GLU A 293 -10.31 10.09 20.05
CA GLU A 293 -10.74 9.40 21.25
C GLU A 293 -9.55 8.88 22.08
N GLN A 294 -8.55 8.29 21.43
CA GLN A 294 -7.32 7.86 22.08
C GLN A 294 -6.56 9.03 22.71
N LEU A 295 -6.46 10.16 22.01
CA LEU A 295 -5.84 11.37 22.54
C LEU A 295 -6.56 11.87 23.78
N VAL A 296 -7.90 11.83 23.81
CA VAL A 296 -8.70 12.20 24.97
C VAL A 296 -8.47 11.25 26.14
N GLN A 297 -8.49 9.93 25.92
CA GLN A 297 -8.21 8.93 26.94
C GLN A 297 -6.80 9.09 27.52
N ASN A 298 -5.81 9.31 26.66
CA ASN A 298 -4.44 9.59 27.08
C ASN A 298 -4.35 10.89 27.90
N LEU A 299 -5.03 11.94 27.47
CA LEU A 299 -5.09 13.21 28.19
C LEU A 299 -5.73 13.02 29.57
N GLU A 300 -6.84 12.28 29.65
CA GLU A 300 -7.55 11.99 30.90
C GLU A 300 -6.64 11.31 31.92
N SER A 301 -5.84 10.34 31.47
CA SER A 301 -4.91 9.59 32.34
C SER A 301 -3.69 10.39 32.79
N ARG A 302 -3.29 11.44 32.05
CA ARG A 302 -2.08 12.24 32.33
C ARG A 302 -2.34 13.49 33.17
N VAL A 303 -3.56 13.98 33.18
CA VAL A 303 -3.92 15.19 33.97
C VAL A 303 -4.36 14.79 35.37
N GLU A 304 -3.54 15.10 36.36
CA GLU A 304 -3.79 14.73 37.79
C GLU A 304 -4.91 15.56 38.42
N ASP A 305 -5.06 16.82 38.04
CA ASP A 305 -6.04 17.74 38.65
C ASP A 305 -6.77 18.56 37.60
N TRP A 306 -8.00 18.20 37.36
CA TRP A 306 -8.92 18.88 36.43
C TRP A 306 -9.57 20.14 37.03
N LYS A 307 -9.26 20.53 38.25
CA LYS A 307 -9.78 21.72 38.99
C LYS A 307 -11.31 21.81 38.93
N GLY A 308 -11.97 20.68 39.07
CA GLY A 308 -13.44 20.58 39.03
C GLY A 308 -14.07 20.57 37.65
N HIS A 309 -13.30 20.57 36.57
CA HIS A 309 -13.79 20.37 35.21
C HIS A 309 -13.87 18.89 34.87
N SER A 310 -14.83 18.51 34.02
CA SER A 310 -14.97 17.17 33.49
C SER A 310 -14.79 17.19 31.96
N LEU A 311 -13.95 16.30 31.45
CA LEU A 311 -13.74 16.13 30.00
C LEU A 311 -15.04 15.93 29.23
N GLN A 312 -16.01 15.24 29.84
CA GLN A 312 -17.33 14.97 29.21
C GLN A 312 -18.10 16.27 28.90
N THR A 313 -17.79 17.38 29.57
CA THR A 313 -18.44 18.68 29.31
C THR A 313 -17.78 19.49 28.21
N PHE A 314 -16.62 19.04 27.69
CA PHE A 314 -15.85 19.79 26.69
C PHE A 314 -16.35 19.58 25.26
N GLY A 315 -17.20 18.57 25.05
CA GLY A 315 -17.59 18.13 23.71
C GLY A 315 -16.50 17.31 23.00
N PRO A 316 -16.67 16.97 21.74
CA PRO A 316 -15.69 16.21 20.97
C PRO A 316 -14.40 17.01 20.77
N LEU A 317 -13.26 16.30 20.75
CA LEU A 317 -11.95 16.84 20.37
C LEU A 317 -11.95 17.11 18.86
N LEU A 318 -11.74 18.36 18.45
CA LEU A 318 -11.70 18.77 17.06
C LEU A 318 -10.30 18.76 16.48
N LEU A 319 -9.31 19.23 17.27
CA LEU A 319 -7.92 19.35 16.84
C LEU A 319 -6.97 19.24 18.05
N CYS A 320 -5.81 18.62 17.84
CA CYS A 320 -4.72 18.63 18.79
C CYS A 320 -3.41 18.88 18.04
N ASP A 321 -2.63 19.88 18.52
CA ASP A 321 -1.31 20.17 17.95
C ASP A 321 -0.41 20.84 19.00
N SER A 322 0.90 20.90 18.72
CA SER A 322 1.88 21.59 19.55
C SER A 322 2.13 23.00 19.05
N PHE A 323 2.02 23.99 19.94
CA PHE A 323 2.24 25.40 19.64
C PHE A 323 3.30 26.00 20.55
N ILE A 324 4.15 26.84 19.98
CA ILE A 324 5.06 27.69 20.75
C ILE A 324 4.28 28.96 21.09
N VAL A 325 4.04 29.17 22.38
CA VAL A 325 3.37 30.36 22.90
C VAL A 325 4.42 31.31 23.46
N SER A 326 4.49 32.51 22.87
CA SER A 326 5.41 33.58 23.31
C SER A 326 4.68 34.53 24.23
N LYS A 327 5.27 34.78 25.41
CA LYS A 327 4.82 35.81 26.34
C LYS A 327 6.02 36.68 26.77
N GLY A 328 6.13 37.89 26.20
CA GLY A 328 7.34 38.70 26.30
C GLY A 328 8.54 37.98 25.65
N ASP A 329 9.68 37.93 26.36
CA ASP A 329 10.90 37.26 25.87
C ASP A 329 10.93 35.75 26.14
N SER A 330 9.87 35.19 26.73
CA SER A 330 9.81 33.76 27.02
C SER A 330 8.94 33.01 26.02
N GLU A 331 9.50 31.99 25.36
CA GLU A 331 8.82 31.05 24.51
C GLU A 331 8.67 29.69 25.21
N ARG A 332 7.47 29.13 25.12
CA ARG A 332 7.18 27.81 25.68
C ARG A 332 6.32 27.00 24.74
N GLU A 333 6.62 25.72 24.62
CA GLU A 333 5.82 24.78 23.89
C GLU A 333 4.66 24.26 24.74
N PHE A 334 3.46 24.25 24.17
CA PHE A 334 2.24 23.72 24.76
C PHE A 334 1.56 22.77 23.78
N CYS A 335 1.06 21.65 24.29
CA CYS A 335 0.09 20.83 23.60
C CYS A 335 -1.27 21.49 23.73
N VAL A 336 -1.87 21.86 22.61
CA VAL A 336 -3.16 22.56 22.56
C VAL A 336 -4.21 21.62 22.00
N TYR A 337 -5.26 21.42 22.79
CA TYR A 337 -6.42 20.59 22.45
C TYR A 337 -7.61 21.52 22.24
N LEU A 338 -8.15 21.53 21.04
CA LEU A 338 -9.37 22.27 20.69
C LEU A 338 -10.55 21.31 20.78
N PHE A 339 -11.34 21.44 21.81
CA PHE A 339 -12.63 20.80 21.96
C PHE A 339 -13.75 21.71 21.41
N GLU A 340 -14.95 21.17 21.23
CA GLU A 340 -16.10 21.95 20.74
C GLU A 340 -16.39 23.17 21.63
N HIS A 341 -16.25 23.02 22.95
CA HIS A 341 -16.64 24.05 23.91
C HIS A 341 -15.45 24.73 24.63
N ILE A 342 -14.22 24.22 24.51
CA ILE A 342 -13.06 24.74 25.23
C ILE A 342 -11.75 24.56 24.44
N LEU A 343 -10.83 25.50 24.63
CA LEU A 343 -9.44 25.38 24.21
C LEU A 343 -8.58 25.07 25.43
N LEU A 344 -7.98 23.89 25.49
CA LEU A 344 -7.13 23.43 26.57
C LEU A 344 -5.66 23.54 26.15
N CYS A 345 -4.85 24.26 26.92
CA CYS A 345 -3.41 24.37 26.69
C CYS A 345 -2.66 23.63 27.83
N CYS A 346 -2.03 22.51 27.50
CA CYS A 346 -1.31 21.69 28.42
C CYS A 346 0.21 21.90 28.27
N LYS A 347 0.90 22.06 29.39
CA LYS A 347 2.36 22.04 29.42
C LYS A 347 2.80 20.60 29.66
N ASP A 348 3.62 20.05 28.77
CA ASP A 348 4.24 18.75 29.03
C ASP A 348 5.34 18.91 30.10
N THR A 349 5.20 18.16 31.19
CA THR A 349 6.19 18.13 32.27
C THR A 349 7.17 16.96 32.11
N SER A 350 6.92 16.04 31.18
CA SER A 350 7.78 14.91 30.84
C SER A 350 8.38 15.09 29.43
N HIS A 351 9.69 15.04 29.31
CA HIS A 351 10.46 15.15 28.06
C HIS A 351 10.37 13.88 27.17
N ALA A 352 9.18 13.36 26.91
CA ALA A 352 9.02 12.21 25.99
C ALA A 352 7.70 12.28 25.25
N MET A 353 7.65 13.09 24.18
CA MET A 353 6.63 12.92 23.13
C MET A 353 7.16 11.97 22.05
N PRO A 354 6.38 10.98 21.59
CA PRO A 354 6.74 10.23 20.40
C PRO A 354 6.76 11.20 19.19
N SER A 355 7.92 11.27 18.53
CA SER A 355 8.14 12.13 17.38
C SER A 355 7.18 11.78 16.25
N ARG A 356 6.12 12.57 16.08
CA ARG A 356 5.36 12.62 14.84
C ARG A 356 6.29 13.13 13.73
N THR A 357 6.50 12.34 12.70
CA THR A 357 7.23 12.73 11.50
C THR A 357 6.65 14.03 10.95
N ARG A 358 7.47 15.07 11.01
CA ARG A 358 7.20 16.39 10.45
C ARG A 358 6.91 16.28 8.96
N SER A 359 5.67 16.37 8.54
CA SER A 359 5.37 16.82 7.18
C SER A 359 5.60 18.33 7.14
N LYS A 360 6.67 18.74 6.47
CA LYS A 360 6.97 20.15 6.23
C LYS A 360 5.98 20.71 5.20
N SER A 361 4.89 21.30 5.65
CA SER A 361 4.18 22.29 4.86
C SER A 361 4.40 23.67 5.48
N SER A 362 5.51 24.31 5.12
CA SER A 362 5.75 25.70 5.48
C SER A 362 5.07 26.61 4.44
N THR A 363 3.83 26.98 4.68
CA THR A 363 3.23 28.13 4.02
C THR A 363 3.43 29.33 4.94
N ARG A 364 4.54 30.06 4.75
CA ARG A 364 4.74 31.38 5.34
C ARG A 364 3.79 32.36 4.65
N LEU A 365 2.68 32.68 5.28
CA LEU A 365 1.93 33.89 4.96
C LEU A 365 2.68 35.09 5.52
N ARG A 366 3.35 35.85 4.66
CA ARG A 366 3.84 37.19 4.97
C ARG A 366 2.66 38.14 5.00
N PRO A 367 2.45 38.94 6.08
CA PRO A 367 1.50 40.07 5.99
C PRO A 367 2.11 41.15 5.12
N ARG A 368 1.38 41.54 4.06
CA ARG A 368 1.67 42.75 3.29
C ARG A 368 1.36 43.97 4.21
N GLY A 369 2.40 44.70 4.58
CA GLY A 369 2.27 46.01 5.20
C GLY A 369 1.64 46.99 4.21
N GLY A 370 0.44 47.41 4.50
CA GLY A 370 -0.16 48.58 3.91
C GLY A 370 0.22 49.81 4.72
N SER A 371 1.10 50.64 4.18
CA SER A 371 1.36 51.99 4.68
C SER A 371 0.13 52.87 4.47
N VAL A 372 -0.53 53.29 5.54
CA VAL A 372 -1.49 54.40 5.51
C VAL A 372 -0.71 55.65 5.86
N SER A 373 -0.57 56.53 4.87
CA SER A 373 -0.07 57.89 5.06
C SER A 373 -1.16 58.74 5.69
N GLU A 374 -0.90 59.26 6.87
CA GLU A 374 -1.61 60.41 7.42
C GLU A 374 -1.33 61.65 6.55
N SER A 375 -2.37 62.27 6.07
CA SER A 375 -2.32 63.68 5.69
C SER A 375 -3.40 64.42 6.44
N SER A 376 -2.94 65.22 7.39
CA SER A 376 -3.68 66.33 8.03
C SER A 376 -4.23 67.31 6.98
N ARG A 377 -5.46 67.77 7.14
CA ARG A 377 -5.80 69.21 7.18
C ARG A 377 -7.32 69.45 7.22
N ARG A 378 -7.68 70.16 8.28
CA ARG A 378 -8.78 71.12 8.55
C ARG A 378 -10.12 70.49 8.85
#